data_18e061da83a78b22322196d22d060de1
#
_entry.id   18e061da83a78b22322196d22d060de1
#
_cell.length_a   1.000
_cell.length_b   1.000
_cell.length_c   1.000
_cell.angle_alpha   90.00
_cell.angle_beta   90.00
_cell.angle_gamma   90.00
#
_symmetry.space_group_name_H-M   'P 1'
#
loop_
_entity.id
_entity.type
_entity.pdbx_description
1 polymer ?
#
loop_
_entity_poly.entity_id
_entity_poly.type
_entity_poly.pdbx_seq_one_letter_code
_entity_poly.pdbx_strand_id
1 'polypeptide(L)'
;RRLLKSLAGLKGFGYIFTASGIDWEEPGIIGYYSGRNGGWQKARFPLPDAIYNRCLTESGKSTDALRRLADLGVKSFNTPLGSKWHVYQLLKNSRPALACLPETLLWDSPATLEQMLKTHQDVYIKSLDGHLGKGIYRISPAPAGYLVQRTGEIRGRLVGSVSKIIQMYGLDKR
;
A
#
# COMPACT_ATOMS: atom_id res chain seq x y z
N ARG A 1 -19.23 -0.45 4.90
CA ARG A 1 -20.71 -0.51 4.80
C ARG A 1 -21.19 -0.72 3.37
N ARG A 2 -20.69 0.04 2.34
CA ARG A 2 -21.15 -0.12 0.94
C ARG A 2 -20.99 -1.55 0.45
N LEU A 3 -19.80 -2.16 0.62
CA LEU A 3 -19.54 -3.55 0.20
C LEU A 3 -20.51 -4.55 0.86
N LEU A 4 -20.76 -4.42 2.17
CA LEU A 4 -21.69 -5.31 2.87
C LEU A 4 -23.13 -5.15 2.37
N LYS A 5 -23.56 -3.92 2.02
CA LYS A 5 -24.88 -3.69 1.40
C LYS A 5 -24.97 -4.33 0.03
N SER A 6 -23.93 -4.16 -0.82
CA SER A 6 -23.90 -4.78 -2.14
C SER A 6 -23.94 -6.31 -2.05
N LEU A 7 -23.19 -6.89 -1.10
CA LEU A 7 -23.18 -8.32 -0.85
C LEU A 7 -24.55 -8.84 -0.42
N ALA A 8 -25.25 -8.12 0.47
CA ALA A 8 -26.62 -8.46 0.87
C ALA A 8 -27.61 -8.45 -0.31
N GLY A 9 -27.45 -7.51 -1.25
CA GLY A 9 -28.23 -7.49 -2.51
C GLY A 9 -27.99 -8.72 -3.39
N LEU A 10 -26.86 -9.38 -3.26
CA LEU A 10 -26.53 -10.65 -3.92
C LEU A 10 -26.88 -11.88 -3.07
N LYS A 11 -27.70 -11.73 -2.03
CA LYS A 11 -28.06 -12.76 -1.06
C LYS A 11 -26.87 -13.33 -0.26
N GLY A 12 -25.75 -12.61 -0.23
CA GLY A 12 -24.57 -12.95 0.57
C GLY A 12 -24.63 -12.30 1.95
N PHE A 13 -24.00 -12.94 2.92
CA PHE A 13 -23.78 -12.38 4.25
C PHE A 13 -22.31 -11.99 4.42
N GLY A 14 -22.04 -10.84 5.03
CA GLY A 14 -20.68 -10.37 5.23
C GLY A 14 -20.47 -9.76 6.61
N TYR A 15 -19.28 -9.95 7.15
CA TYR A 15 -18.81 -9.36 8.40
C TYR A 15 -17.37 -8.89 8.28
N ILE A 16 -16.93 -8.05 9.18
CA ILE A 16 -15.58 -7.49 9.22
C ILE A 16 -14.87 -8.04 10.46
N PHE A 17 -13.63 -8.43 10.32
CA PHE A 17 -12.82 -8.92 11.43
C PHE A 17 -11.34 -8.49 11.28
N THR A 18 -10.58 -8.70 12.34
CA THR A 18 -9.12 -8.53 12.38
C THR A 18 -8.49 -9.87 12.73
N ALA A 19 -7.19 -10.03 12.48
CA ALA A 19 -6.46 -11.25 12.81
C ALA A 19 -6.61 -11.66 14.30
N SER A 20 -6.74 -10.68 15.21
CA SER A 20 -6.98 -10.93 16.63
C SER A 20 -8.39 -11.41 16.99
N GLY A 21 -9.33 -11.35 16.05
CA GLY A 21 -10.69 -11.86 16.23
C GLY A 21 -10.83 -13.33 15.83
N ILE A 22 -9.77 -13.97 15.33
CA ILE A 22 -9.81 -15.37 14.92
C ILE A 22 -9.54 -16.24 16.14
N ASP A 23 -10.45 -17.16 16.37
CA ASP A 23 -10.29 -18.23 17.36
C ASP A 23 -9.70 -19.46 16.65
N TRP A 24 -8.52 -19.87 17.09
CA TRP A 24 -7.76 -20.96 16.49
C TRP A 24 -7.97 -22.31 17.19
N GLU A 25 -8.49 -22.29 18.41
CA GLU A 25 -8.78 -23.51 19.19
C GLU A 25 -10.14 -24.08 18.77
N GLU A 26 -11.14 -23.21 18.72
CA GLU A 26 -12.44 -23.52 18.14
C GLU A 26 -12.61 -22.68 16.86
N PRO A 27 -12.35 -23.24 15.67
CA PRO A 27 -12.33 -22.45 14.43
C PRO A 27 -13.57 -21.59 14.24
N GLY A 28 -13.40 -20.29 14.41
CA GLY A 28 -14.45 -19.30 14.32
C GLY A 28 -13.89 -17.88 14.38
N ILE A 29 -14.74 -16.90 14.12
CA ILE A 29 -14.31 -15.52 14.04
C ILE A 29 -15.24 -14.61 14.85
N ILE A 30 -14.66 -13.84 15.76
CA ILE A 30 -15.34 -12.72 16.40
C ILE A 30 -15.22 -11.51 15.46
N GLY A 31 -16.32 -11.10 14.90
CA GLY A 31 -16.37 -10.03 13.90
C GLY A 31 -17.53 -9.06 14.11
N TYR A 32 -17.62 -8.07 13.21
CA TYR A 32 -18.64 -7.03 13.21
C TYR A 32 -19.47 -7.10 11.94
N TYR A 33 -20.77 -6.99 12.05
CA TYR A 33 -21.70 -6.93 10.93
C TYR A 33 -22.62 -5.71 11.04
N SER A 34 -23.21 -5.31 9.94
CA SER A 34 -24.19 -4.21 9.93
C SER A 34 -25.56 -4.73 10.30
N GLY A 35 -26.05 -4.36 11.47
CA GLY A 35 -27.42 -4.67 11.90
C GLY A 35 -28.49 -3.95 11.07
N ARG A 36 -29.75 -4.39 11.19
CA ARG A 36 -30.88 -3.82 10.45
C ARG A 36 -31.04 -2.32 10.66
N ASN A 37 -30.76 -1.81 11.85
CA ASN A 37 -30.84 -0.40 12.22
C ASN A 37 -29.58 0.41 11.79
N GLY A 38 -28.69 -0.15 10.94
CA GLY A 38 -27.49 0.52 10.45
C GLY A 38 -26.34 0.62 11.47
N GLY A 39 -26.49 0.12 12.70
CA GLY A 39 -25.45 0.01 13.72
C GLY A 39 -24.50 -1.15 13.44
N TRP A 40 -23.30 -1.10 14.03
CA TRP A 40 -22.38 -2.22 14.07
C TRP A 40 -22.69 -3.12 15.26
N GLN A 41 -22.81 -4.40 15.01
CA GLN A 41 -23.00 -5.43 16.03
C GLN A 41 -21.84 -6.42 15.99
N LYS A 42 -21.42 -6.88 17.16
CA LYS A 42 -20.34 -7.86 17.33
C LYS A 42 -20.96 -9.23 17.58
N ALA A 43 -20.45 -10.23 16.87
CA ALA A 43 -20.89 -11.61 17.06
C ALA A 43 -19.75 -12.60 16.72
N ARG A 44 -19.95 -13.88 17.09
CA ARG A 44 -19.12 -15.00 16.63
C ARG A 44 -19.73 -15.55 15.34
N PHE A 45 -18.88 -15.81 14.35
CA PHE A 45 -19.23 -16.36 13.06
C PHE A 45 -18.42 -17.61 12.77
N PRO A 46 -18.92 -18.52 11.95
CA PRO A 46 -18.10 -19.58 11.36
C PRO A 46 -16.98 -18.97 10.48
N LEU A 47 -16.03 -19.79 10.07
CA LEU A 47 -15.06 -19.37 9.06
C LEU A 47 -15.80 -18.94 7.77
N PRO A 48 -15.34 -17.87 7.07
CA PRO A 48 -15.99 -17.40 5.86
C PRO A 48 -15.62 -18.28 4.67
N ASP A 49 -16.48 -18.33 3.66
CA ASP A 49 -16.18 -18.97 2.38
C ASP A 49 -15.05 -18.24 1.63
N ALA A 50 -15.00 -16.90 1.77
CA ALA A 50 -13.99 -16.08 1.13
C ALA A 50 -13.66 -14.81 1.93
N ILE A 51 -12.42 -14.33 1.79
CA ILE A 51 -11.91 -13.14 2.43
C ILE A 51 -11.55 -12.09 1.37
N TYR A 52 -12.03 -10.86 1.59
CA TYR A 52 -11.53 -9.66 0.94
C TYR A 52 -10.55 -8.94 1.89
N ASN A 53 -9.25 -9.11 1.67
CA ASN A 53 -8.23 -8.51 2.50
C ASN A 53 -8.20 -6.98 2.32
N ARG A 54 -8.39 -6.23 3.40
CA ARG A 54 -8.34 -4.76 3.45
C ARG A 54 -7.21 -4.24 4.34
N CYS A 55 -6.32 -5.11 4.79
CA CYS A 55 -5.13 -4.68 5.52
C CYS A 55 -4.21 -3.89 4.58
N LEU A 56 -3.88 -2.66 4.96
CA LEU A 56 -2.99 -1.78 4.20
C LEU A 56 -1.50 -2.07 4.49
N THR A 57 -1.23 -2.73 5.61
CA THR A 57 0.12 -3.12 6.02
C THR A 57 0.18 -4.61 6.18
N GLU A 58 1.18 -5.23 5.58
CA GLU A 58 1.53 -6.62 5.85
C GLU A 58 2.21 -6.70 7.22
N SER A 59 1.42 -6.72 8.29
CA SER A 59 1.98 -7.15 9.58
C SER A 59 2.12 -8.67 9.56
N GLY A 60 3.20 -9.22 10.13
CA GLY A 60 3.41 -10.66 10.20
C GLY A 60 2.17 -11.42 10.71
N LYS A 61 1.46 -10.85 11.69
CA LYS A 61 0.22 -11.41 12.23
C LYS A 61 -0.91 -11.55 11.20
N SER A 62 -1.09 -10.56 10.33
CA SER A 62 -2.15 -10.60 9.30
C SER A 62 -1.82 -11.60 8.20
N THR A 63 -0.55 -11.66 7.79
CA THR A 63 -0.07 -12.61 6.78
C THR A 63 -0.16 -14.04 7.28
N ASP A 64 0.27 -14.29 8.52
CA ASP A 64 0.17 -15.62 9.16
C ASP A 64 -1.28 -16.06 9.33
N ALA A 65 -2.16 -15.14 9.70
CA ALA A 65 -3.59 -15.44 9.82
C ALA A 65 -4.21 -15.83 8.47
N LEU A 66 -3.89 -15.10 7.39
CA LEU A 66 -4.38 -15.43 6.04
C LEU A 66 -3.87 -16.78 5.57
N ARG A 67 -2.59 -17.11 5.82
CA ARG A 67 -2.02 -18.42 5.48
C ARG A 67 -2.75 -19.53 6.21
N ARG A 68 -2.90 -19.44 7.54
CA ARG A 68 -3.61 -20.44 8.35
C ARG A 68 -5.07 -20.61 7.94
N LEU A 69 -5.75 -19.51 7.58
CA LEU A 69 -7.13 -19.60 7.06
C LEU A 69 -7.18 -20.29 5.70
N ALA A 70 -6.17 -20.06 4.83
CA ALA A 70 -6.07 -20.76 3.56
C ALA A 70 -5.85 -22.27 3.75
N ASP A 71 -5.03 -22.67 4.73
CA ASP A 71 -4.82 -24.08 5.11
C ASP A 71 -6.13 -24.75 5.58
N LEU A 72 -7.06 -23.96 6.14
CA LEU A 72 -8.42 -24.40 6.52
C LEU A 72 -9.44 -24.30 5.36
N GLY A 73 -8.99 -24.01 4.13
CA GLY A 73 -9.82 -23.97 2.94
C GLY A 73 -10.51 -22.62 2.68
N VAL A 74 -10.26 -21.58 3.47
CA VAL A 74 -10.83 -20.25 3.26
C VAL A 74 -10.13 -19.56 2.09
N LYS A 75 -10.89 -19.09 1.12
CA LYS A 75 -10.35 -18.45 -0.10
C LYS A 75 -10.07 -16.97 0.13
N SER A 76 -8.95 -16.46 -0.37
CA SER A 76 -8.67 -15.02 -0.47
C SER A 76 -8.43 -14.65 -1.94
N PHE A 77 -9.14 -13.64 -2.46
CA PHE A 77 -9.11 -13.30 -3.88
C PHE A 77 -8.35 -12.01 -4.21
N ASN A 78 -7.88 -11.28 -3.23
CA ASN A 78 -7.04 -10.09 -3.41
C ASN A 78 -5.76 -10.21 -2.59
N THR A 79 -4.88 -11.07 -3.04
CA THR A 79 -3.52 -11.21 -2.48
C THR A 79 -2.74 -9.92 -2.63
N PRO A 80 -1.94 -9.53 -1.64
CA PRO A 80 -1.03 -8.40 -1.76
C PRO A 80 -0.06 -8.57 -2.94
N LEU A 81 0.15 -7.52 -3.71
CA LEU A 81 1.06 -7.53 -4.85
C LEU A 81 2.53 -7.30 -4.45
N GLY A 82 2.81 -7.12 -3.16
CA GLY A 82 4.13 -6.78 -2.65
C GLY A 82 4.46 -5.28 -2.76
N SER A 83 5.75 -4.94 -2.64
CA SER A 83 6.23 -3.56 -2.70
C SER A 83 6.07 -2.95 -4.11
N LYS A 84 6.12 -1.60 -4.19
CA LYS A 84 6.09 -0.89 -5.49
C LYS A 84 7.22 -1.34 -6.42
N TRP A 85 8.38 -1.67 -5.87
CA TRP A 85 9.50 -2.18 -6.64
C TRP A 85 9.23 -3.57 -7.21
N HIS A 86 8.65 -4.46 -6.41
CA HIS A 86 8.24 -5.78 -6.88
C HIS A 86 7.24 -5.68 -8.05
N VAL A 87 6.21 -4.85 -7.88
CA VAL A 87 5.22 -4.60 -8.97
C VAL A 87 5.90 -4.03 -10.22
N TYR A 88 6.82 -3.07 -10.06
CA TYR A 88 7.59 -2.53 -11.19
C TYR A 88 8.37 -3.63 -11.92
N GLN A 89 9.07 -4.52 -11.19
CA GLN A 89 9.82 -5.62 -11.79
C GLN A 89 8.93 -6.60 -12.55
N LEU A 90 7.74 -6.91 -12.03
CA LEU A 90 6.77 -7.75 -12.72
C LEU A 90 6.30 -7.09 -14.03
N LEU A 91 5.94 -5.80 -13.99
CA LEU A 91 5.44 -5.06 -15.13
C LEU A 91 6.53 -4.83 -16.20
N LYS A 92 7.80 -4.64 -15.79
CA LYS A 92 8.93 -4.47 -16.70
C LYS A 92 9.12 -5.65 -17.67
N ASN A 93 8.71 -6.84 -17.27
CA ASN A 93 8.77 -8.05 -18.09
C ASN A 93 7.61 -8.17 -19.10
N SER A 94 6.63 -7.28 -19.03
CA SER A 94 5.48 -7.23 -19.95
C SER A 94 5.69 -6.15 -21.02
N ARG A 95 5.81 -6.53 -22.28
CA ARG A 95 5.99 -5.58 -23.41
C ARG A 95 4.94 -4.46 -23.44
N PRO A 96 3.63 -4.74 -23.32
CA PRO A 96 2.63 -3.68 -23.28
C PRO A 96 2.76 -2.73 -22.09
N ALA A 97 3.10 -3.26 -20.90
CA ALA A 97 3.26 -2.44 -19.71
C ALA A 97 4.53 -1.59 -19.74
N LEU A 98 5.61 -2.12 -20.29
CA LEU A 98 6.91 -1.43 -20.39
C LEU A 98 6.79 -0.07 -21.09
N ALA A 99 5.99 0.01 -22.14
CA ALA A 99 5.77 1.26 -22.88
C ALA A 99 5.07 2.35 -22.06
N CYS A 100 4.40 1.98 -20.98
CA CYS A 100 3.66 2.88 -20.09
C CYS A 100 4.39 3.14 -18.75
N LEU A 101 5.51 2.45 -18.49
CA LEU A 101 6.24 2.62 -17.24
C LEU A 101 7.19 3.83 -17.34
N PRO A 102 7.18 4.72 -16.33
CA PRO A 102 8.23 5.72 -16.21
C PRO A 102 9.56 5.04 -15.89
N GLU A 103 10.68 5.66 -16.29
CA GLU A 103 11.99 5.23 -15.81
C GLU A 103 12.00 5.23 -14.29
N THR A 104 12.41 4.11 -13.71
CA THR A 104 12.38 3.90 -12.26
C THR A 104 13.63 3.17 -11.82
N LEU A 105 14.32 3.74 -10.86
CA LEU A 105 15.50 3.18 -10.22
C LEU A 105 15.22 2.90 -8.75
N LEU A 106 15.84 1.84 -8.22
CA LEU A 106 15.87 1.64 -6.79
C LEU A 106 16.86 2.64 -6.19
N TRP A 107 16.48 3.26 -5.10
CA TRP A 107 17.36 4.14 -4.36
C TRP A 107 18.48 3.34 -3.69
N ASP A 108 19.72 3.62 -4.02
CA ASP A 108 20.91 3.03 -3.42
C ASP A 108 21.88 4.09 -2.87
N SER A 109 21.89 5.26 -3.49
CA SER A 109 22.83 6.34 -3.13
C SER A 109 22.32 7.71 -3.58
N PRO A 110 22.89 8.83 -3.07
CA PRO A 110 22.64 10.17 -3.58
C PRO A 110 22.85 10.31 -5.09
N ALA A 111 23.83 9.58 -5.65
CA ALA A 111 24.16 9.61 -7.06
C ALA A 111 23.01 9.14 -7.94
N THR A 112 22.17 8.21 -7.46
CA THR A 112 20.96 7.76 -8.16
C THR A 112 20.00 8.93 -8.42
N LEU A 113 19.76 9.79 -7.41
CA LEU A 113 18.91 10.97 -7.59
C LEU A 113 19.57 12.00 -8.53
N GLU A 114 20.87 12.24 -8.39
CA GLU A 114 21.60 13.15 -9.27
C GLU A 114 21.56 12.70 -10.72
N GLN A 115 21.70 11.40 -10.96
CA GLN A 115 21.59 10.82 -12.31
C GLN A 115 20.20 11.07 -12.90
N MET A 116 19.15 10.78 -12.14
CA MET A 116 17.77 11.00 -12.61
C MET A 116 17.47 12.47 -12.89
N LEU A 117 17.96 13.38 -12.06
CA LEU A 117 17.75 14.83 -12.23
C LEU A 117 18.55 15.43 -13.41
N LYS A 118 19.56 14.73 -13.95
CA LYS A 118 20.26 15.15 -15.19
C LYS A 118 19.43 14.88 -16.44
N THR A 119 18.57 13.87 -16.41
CA THR A 119 17.80 13.41 -17.58
C THR A 119 16.34 13.79 -17.53
N HIS A 120 15.81 14.05 -16.34
CA HIS A 120 14.38 14.31 -16.12
C HIS A 120 14.14 15.67 -15.46
N GLN A 121 13.11 16.38 -15.92
CA GLN A 121 12.68 17.65 -15.31
C GLN A 121 12.03 17.45 -13.94
N ASP A 122 11.37 16.30 -13.73
CA ASP A 122 10.70 15.95 -12.51
C ASP A 122 11.06 14.53 -12.08
N VAL A 123 11.55 14.38 -10.85
CA VAL A 123 11.84 13.08 -10.26
C VAL A 123 10.96 12.89 -9.03
N TYR A 124 10.34 11.73 -8.93
CA TYR A 124 9.49 11.37 -7.80
C TYR A 124 10.16 10.32 -6.92
N ILE A 125 10.47 10.67 -5.67
CA ILE A 125 10.92 9.71 -4.67
C ILE A 125 9.69 9.16 -3.95
N LYS A 126 9.61 7.83 -3.85
CA LYS A 126 8.49 7.11 -3.21
C LYS A 126 9.03 6.04 -2.28
N SER A 127 8.47 5.90 -1.07
CA SER A 127 8.79 4.75 -0.22
C SER A 127 8.28 3.45 -0.87
N LEU A 128 9.00 2.34 -0.68
CA LEU A 128 8.64 1.03 -1.22
C LEU A 128 7.24 0.59 -0.75
N ASP A 129 6.97 0.71 0.55
CA ASP A 129 5.76 0.20 1.20
C ASP A 129 4.74 1.30 1.55
N GLY A 130 4.98 2.55 1.13
CA GLY A 130 4.08 3.67 1.39
C GLY A 130 2.76 3.57 0.63
N HIS A 131 1.66 4.01 1.26
CA HIS A 131 0.32 4.03 0.66
C HIS A 131 -0.33 5.41 0.79
N LEU A 132 -1.43 5.63 0.06
CA LEU A 132 -2.24 6.86 0.10
C LEU A 132 -1.45 8.13 -0.21
N GLY A 133 -0.40 8.04 -1.02
CA GLY A 133 0.42 9.20 -1.37
C GLY A 133 1.37 9.69 -0.27
N LYS A 134 1.45 9.02 0.87
CA LYS A 134 2.34 9.39 1.96
C LYS A 134 3.81 9.12 1.60
N GLY A 135 4.69 10.05 1.96
CA GLY A 135 6.13 9.91 1.74
C GLY A 135 6.55 9.98 0.27
N ILE A 136 5.78 10.68 -0.57
CA ILE A 136 6.15 10.98 -1.95
C ILE A 136 6.68 12.42 -2.00
N TYR A 137 7.82 12.58 -2.65
CA TYR A 137 8.46 13.87 -2.91
C TYR A 137 8.66 14.04 -4.41
N ARG A 138 8.23 15.17 -4.95
CA ARG A 138 8.58 15.64 -6.30
C ARG A 138 9.78 16.55 -6.18
N ILE A 139 10.80 16.33 -6.99
CA ILE A 139 12.02 17.11 -7.02
C ILE A 139 12.23 17.57 -8.46
N SER A 140 12.36 18.89 -8.64
CA SER A 140 12.57 19.53 -9.95
C SER A 140 13.79 20.43 -9.87
N PRO A 141 14.66 20.48 -10.90
CA PRO A 141 15.72 21.46 -10.99
C PRO A 141 15.16 22.90 -10.96
N ALA A 142 15.89 23.81 -10.32
CA ALA A 142 15.57 25.22 -10.22
C ALA A 142 16.85 26.05 -10.34
N PRO A 143 16.80 27.35 -10.68
CA PRO A 143 18.00 28.19 -10.91
C PRO A 143 18.99 28.21 -9.74
N ALA A 144 18.50 28.07 -8.49
CA ALA A 144 19.32 28.08 -7.28
C ALA A 144 19.33 26.75 -6.54
N GLY A 145 19.18 25.61 -7.25
CA GLY A 145 19.17 24.28 -6.68
C GLY A 145 17.99 23.44 -7.14
N TYR A 146 17.15 22.99 -6.22
CA TYR A 146 16.03 22.08 -6.49
C TYR A 146 14.77 22.52 -5.75
N LEU A 147 13.65 22.50 -6.44
CA LEU A 147 12.34 22.66 -5.82
C LEU A 147 11.86 21.29 -5.34
N VAL A 148 11.65 21.15 -4.04
CA VAL A 148 11.15 19.91 -3.42
C VAL A 148 9.74 20.13 -2.92
N GLN A 149 8.81 19.32 -3.35
CA GLN A 149 7.40 19.36 -2.96
C GLN A 149 6.96 17.99 -2.44
N ARG A 150 6.45 17.94 -1.22
CA ARG A 150 5.85 16.74 -0.67
C ARG A 150 4.39 16.63 -1.10
N THR A 151 3.89 15.43 -1.35
CA THR A 151 2.46 15.20 -1.63
C THR A 151 1.59 15.75 -0.50
N GLY A 152 0.60 16.56 -0.88
CA GLY A 152 -0.30 17.27 0.05
C GLY A 152 0.16 18.69 0.42
N GLU A 153 1.36 19.09 0.06
CA GLU A 153 1.83 20.48 0.21
C GLU A 153 1.43 21.31 -1.03
N ILE A 154 0.96 22.55 -0.80
CA ILE A 154 0.58 23.46 -1.88
C ILE A 154 1.84 24.10 -2.52
N ARG A 155 2.88 24.33 -1.71
CA ARG A 155 4.12 24.99 -2.16
C ARG A 155 5.31 24.08 -1.94
N GLY A 156 6.22 24.04 -2.92
CA GLY A 156 7.52 23.41 -2.77
C GLY A 156 8.50 24.29 -2.01
N ARG A 157 9.57 23.70 -1.49
CA ARG A 157 10.69 24.36 -0.84
C ARG A 157 11.92 24.32 -1.75
N LEU A 158 12.59 25.46 -1.88
CA LEU A 158 13.87 25.53 -2.60
C LEU A 158 14.99 25.00 -1.69
N VAL A 159 15.77 24.04 -2.20
CA VAL A 159 16.88 23.38 -1.50
C VAL A 159 18.12 23.39 -2.40
N GLY A 160 19.25 23.86 -1.89
CA GLY A 160 20.44 24.17 -2.69
C GLY A 160 21.21 22.94 -3.20
N SER A 161 21.05 21.75 -2.65
CA SER A 161 21.79 20.55 -3.11
C SER A 161 21.05 19.25 -2.79
N VAL A 162 21.40 18.19 -3.51
CA VAL A 162 20.88 16.84 -3.29
C VAL A 162 21.19 16.34 -1.86
N SER A 163 22.40 16.61 -1.36
CA SER A 163 22.79 16.23 0.01
C SER A 163 21.89 16.87 1.07
N LYS A 164 21.52 18.14 0.88
CA LYS A 164 20.58 18.83 1.79
C LYS A 164 19.16 18.26 1.67
N ILE A 165 18.71 17.84 0.49
CA ILE A 165 17.43 17.17 0.33
C ILE A 165 17.42 15.87 1.15
N ILE A 166 18.44 15.06 1.04
CA ILE A 166 18.58 13.79 1.74
C ILE A 166 18.52 13.99 3.25
N GLN A 167 19.33 14.90 3.76
CA GLN A 167 19.39 15.23 5.20
C GLN A 167 18.04 15.74 5.71
N MET A 168 17.41 16.68 4.99
CA MET A 168 16.18 17.35 5.41
C MET A 168 14.98 16.40 5.46
N TYR A 169 14.90 15.44 4.55
CA TYR A 169 13.77 14.51 4.42
C TYR A 169 14.09 13.10 4.92
N GLY A 170 15.29 12.89 5.49
CA GLY A 170 15.70 11.60 6.07
C GLY A 170 15.69 10.45 5.06
N LEU A 171 16.13 10.72 3.82
CA LEU A 171 16.11 9.76 2.73
C LEU A 171 17.23 8.73 2.81
N ASP A 172 18.21 8.95 3.65
CA ASP A 172 19.34 8.08 3.95
C ASP A 172 19.00 6.87 4.83
N LYS A 173 17.81 6.88 5.44
CA LYS A 173 17.35 5.86 6.41
C LYS A 173 16.21 4.98 5.89
N ARG A 174 16.02 4.91 4.57
CA ARG A 174 14.83 4.24 4.00
C ARG A 174 15.19 3.09 3.09
#